data_fe2df69ffd83c4e550426b718ff42efd
#
_entry.id   fe2df69ffd83c4e550426b718ff42efd
#
_cell.length_a   1.000
_cell.length_b   1.000
_cell.length_c   1.000
_cell.angle_alpha   90.00
_cell.angle_beta   90.00
_cell.angle_gamma   90.00
#
_symmetry.space_group_name_H-M   'P 1'
#
loop_
_entity.id
_entity.type
_entity.pdbx_description
1 polymer ?
#
loop_
_entity_poly.entity_id
_entity_poly.type
_entity_poly.pdbx_seq_one_letter_code
_entity_poly.pdbx_strand_id
1 'polypeptide(L)'
;QLMDTQMEAYVKEAAALGVSNMDAKMMCANFRHQGGASAVKRILAKTTKPYTLDHLYAACQTDTGNQVGAYKSRQKMVYNALKTYITNYKVTAAEAIQAAVKIAKAEIGYLEKKSNANLNSKTANAGTANYTKYWRDADPANQASPWCACFISWVFMKAFGKATATKLLKHWPYIYVPTLAGLFTNYASPK
;
A
#
# COMPACT_ATOMS: atom_id res chain seq x y z
N GLN A 1 4.25 12.08 -16.05
CA GLN A 1 5.18 12.73 -15.09
C GLN A 1 4.67 14.08 -14.59
N LEU A 2 4.36 15.07 -15.46
CA LEU A 2 3.85 16.39 -15.03
C LEU A 2 2.49 16.31 -14.32
N MET A 3 1.57 15.47 -14.81
CA MET A 3 0.24 15.28 -14.22
C MET A 3 0.32 14.60 -12.86
N ASP A 4 1.23 13.64 -12.67
CA ASP A 4 1.42 12.95 -11.41
C ASP A 4 1.92 13.90 -10.32
N THR A 5 2.89 14.76 -10.65
CA THR A 5 3.44 15.75 -9.71
C THR A 5 2.39 16.79 -9.29
N GLN A 6 1.53 17.22 -10.21
CA GLN A 6 0.42 18.12 -9.87
C GLN A 6 -0.62 17.47 -8.96
N MET A 7 -1.00 16.22 -9.23
CA MET A 7 -1.97 15.51 -8.41
C MET A 7 -1.44 15.27 -7.00
N GLU A 8 -0.14 14.93 -6.85
CA GLU A 8 0.51 14.83 -5.54
C GLU A 8 0.47 16.15 -4.76
N ALA A 9 0.73 17.27 -5.43
CA ALA A 9 0.65 18.59 -4.81
C ALA A 9 -0.78 18.89 -4.31
N TYR A 10 -1.79 18.58 -5.11
CA TYR A 10 -3.20 18.80 -4.74
C TYR A 10 -3.65 17.89 -3.59
N VAL A 11 -3.14 16.66 -3.52
CA VAL A 11 -3.37 15.75 -2.37
C VAL A 11 -2.75 16.31 -1.09
N LYS A 12 -1.54 16.90 -1.17
CA LYS A 12 -0.89 17.58 -0.04
C LYS A 12 -1.66 18.83 0.39
N GLU A 13 -2.15 19.64 -0.55
CA GLU A 13 -3.02 20.80 -0.25
C GLU A 13 -4.29 20.36 0.50
N ALA A 14 -4.95 19.28 0.08
CA ALA A 14 -6.13 18.75 0.74
C ALA A 14 -5.83 18.27 2.17
N ALA A 15 -4.67 17.62 2.37
CA ALA A 15 -4.23 17.20 3.70
C ALA A 15 -4.03 18.41 4.65
N ALA A 16 -3.41 19.49 4.16
CA ALA A 16 -3.23 20.73 4.93
C ALA A 16 -4.57 21.41 5.30
N LEU A 17 -5.65 21.13 4.57
CA LEU A 17 -7.01 21.58 4.87
C LEU A 17 -7.79 20.65 5.83
N GLY A 18 -7.10 19.65 6.40
CA GLY A 18 -7.69 18.73 7.38
C GLY A 18 -8.40 17.51 6.79
N VAL A 19 -8.23 17.25 5.49
CA VAL A 19 -8.75 16.03 4.87
C VAL A 19 -7.79 14.88 5.16
N SER A 20 -8.22 13.87 5.91
CA SER A 20 -7.35 12.76 6.36
C SER A 20 -7.33 11.57 5.37
N ASN A 21 -8.50 11.17 4.89
CA ASN A 21 -8.63 9.97 4.05
C ASN A 21 -8.12 10.20 2.62
N MET A 22 -7.43 9.21 2.05
CA MET A 22 -6.81 9.33 0.73
C MET A 22 -7.84 9.53 -0.39
N ASP A 23 -8.96 8.83 -0.34
CA ASP A 23 -10.09 8.97 -1.26
C ASP A 23 -10.69 10.38 -1.26
N ALA A 24 -10.90 10.93 -0.07
CA ALA A 24 -11.37 12.30 0.11
C ALA A 24 -10.33 13.31 -0.41
N LYS A 25 -9.03 13.08 -0.17
CA LYS A 25 -7.94 13.89 -0.73
C LYS A 25 -7.93 13.85 -2.27
N MET A 26 -8.11 12.68 -2.86
CA MET A 26 -8.17 12.51 -4.32
C MET A 26 -9.41 13.21 -4.91
N MET A 27 -10.54 13.17 -4.21
CA MET A 27 -11.73 13.93 -4.61
C MET A 27 -11.49 15.44 -4.55
N CYS A 28 -10.81 15.93 -3.51
CA CYS A 28 -10.39 17.33 -3.39
C CYS A 28 -9.39 17.69 -4.51
N ALA A 29 -8.46 16.81 -4.87
CA ALA A 29 -7.52 17.03 -5.96
C ALA A 29 -8.27 17.17 -7.32
N ASN A 30 -9.33 16.39 -7.55
CA ASN A 30 -10.19 16.58 -8.72
C ASN A 30 -10.89 17.95 -8.70
N PHE A 31 -11.42 18.40 -7.55
CA PHE A 31 -12.00 19.75 -7.44
C PHE A 31 -10.94 20.83 -7.69
N ARG A 32 -9.74 20.65 -7.16
CA ARG A 32 -8.61 21.57 -7.32
C ARG A 32 -8.18 21.71 -8.78
N HIS A 33 -8.07 20.57 -9.47
CA HIS A 33 -7.72 20.54 -10.88
C HIS A 33 -8.78 21.24 -11.75
N GLN A 34 -10.05 21.09 -11.41
CA GLN A 34 -11.16 21.58 -12.22
C GLN A 34 -11.54 23.04 -11.93
N GLY A 35 -11.53 23.44 -10.66
CA GLY A 35 -12.06 24.73 -10.21
C GLY A 35 -11.12 25.56 -9.34
N GLY A 36 -9.87 25.16 -9.22
CA GLY A 36 -8.86 25.87 -8.44
C GLY A 36 -9.00 25.70 -6.92
N ALA A 37 -8.13 26.35 -6.16
CA ALA A 37 -8.11 26.26 -4.70
C ALA A 37 -9.39 26.81 -4.05
N SER A 38 -10.01 27.82 -4.64
CA SER A 38 -11.26 28.39 -4.15
C SER A 38 -12.42 27.41 -4.22
N ALA A 39 -12.47 26.54 -5.24
CA ALA A 39 -13.48 25.49 -5.34
C ALA A 39 -13.35 24.45 -4.20
N VAL A 40 -12.14 24.02 -3.89
CA VAL A 40 -11.89 23.10 -2.78
C VAL A 40 -12.38 23.70 -1.46
N LYS A 41 -11.96 24.93 -1.14
CA LYS A 41 -12.36 25.63 0.09
C LYS A 41 -13.87 25.79 0.19
N ARG A 42 -14.52 26.17 -0.92
CA ARG A 42 -15.99 26.34 -0.97
C ARG A 42 -16.74 25.02 -0.72
N ILE A 43 -16.29 23.92 -1.32
CA ILE A 43 -16.92 22.62 -1.11
C ILE A 43 -16.65 22.12 0.32
N LEU A 44 -15.44 22.26 0.84
CA LEU A 44 -15.12 21.90 2.23
C LEU A 44 -15.96 22.68 3.23
N ALA A 45 -16.23 23.97 2.97
CA ALA A 45 -17.10 24.79 3.83
C ALA A 45 -18.56 24.29 3.89
N LYS A 46 -19.03 23.60 2.84
CA LYS A 46 -20.36 22.97 2.78
C LYS A 46 -20.35 21.51 3.25
N THR A 47 -19.19 20.95 3.55
CA THR A 47 -19.03 19.53 3.85
C THR A 47 -19.09 19.28 5.35
N THR A 48 -19.94 18.36 5.78
CA THR A 48 -19.97 17.91 7.18
C THR A 48 -18.68 17.14 7.52
N LYS A 49 -18.09 17.43 8.68
CA LYS A 49 -16.93 16.67 9.19
C LYS A 49 -17.41 15.34 9.82
N PRO A 50 -16.61 14.28 9.77
CA PRO A 50 -15.29 14.21 9.10
C PRO A 50 -15.42 14.30 7.57
N TYR A 51 -14.39 14.80 6.91
CA TYR A 51 -14.35 14.93 5.45
C TYR A 51 -14.18 13.55 4.78
N THR A 52 -15.30 12.86 4.57
CA THR A 52 -15.34 11.58 3.86
C THR A 52 -15.59 11.79 2.36
N LEU A 53 -15.31 10.79 1.54
CA LEU A 53 -15.63 10.82 0.12
C LEU A 53 -17.12 11.07 -0.12
N ASP A 54 -17.99 10.43 0.67
CA ASP A 54 -19.44 10.56 0.55
C ASP A 54 -19.93 11.98 0.91
N HIS A 55 -19.38 12.56 1.98
CA HIS A 55 -19.74 13.93 2.38
C HIS A 55 -19.26 14.96 1.34
N LEU A 56 -18.05 14.78 0.78
CA LEU A 56 -17.53 15.64 -0.28
C LEU A 56 -18.35 15.52 -1.57
N TYR A 57 -18.76 14.31 -1.93
CA TYR A 57 -19.61 14.09 -3.09
C TYR A 57 -21.00 14.75 -2.89
N ALA A 58 -21.63 14.57 -1.75
CA ALA A 58 -22.89 15.24 -1.44
C ALA A 58 -22.78 16.77 -1.51
N ALA A 59 -21.73 17.34 -0.90
CA ALA A 59 -21.48 18.79 -0.94
C ALA A 59 -21.25 19.32 -2.37
N CYS A 60 -20.51 18.60 -3.21
CA CYS A 60 -20.28 19.05 -4.59
C CYS A 60 -21.54 18.95 -5.48
N GLN A 61 -22.52 18.09 -5.14
CA GLN A 61 -23.78 18.02 -5.86
C GLN A 61 -24.66 19.26 -5.62
N THR A 62 -24.50 19.93 -4.47
CA THR A 62 -25.20 21.16 -4.12
C THR A 62 -24.47 22.43 -4.63
N ASP A 63 -23.25 22.29 -5.14
CA ASP A 63 -22.50 23.42 -5.67
C ASP A 63 -23.08 23.86 -7.02
N THR A 64 -23.36 25.16 -7.17
CA THR A 64 -24.02 25.72 -8.36
C THR A 64 -23.16 26.73 -9.10
N GLY A 65 -22.01 27.07 -8.55
CA GLY A 65 -21.38 28.33 -8.90
C GLY A 65 -20.12 28.29 -9.75
N ASN A 66 -19.69 27.16 -10.32
CA ASN A 66 -18.52 27.15 -11.22
C ASN A 66 -18.31 25.80 -11.91
N GLN A 67 -17.09 25.59 -12.47
CA GLN A 67 -16.70 24.38 -13.18
C GLN A 67 -17.01 23.07 -12.40
N VAL A 68 -16.90 23.06 -11.08
CA VAL A 68 -17.20 21.87 -10.28
C VAL A 68 -18.70 21.59 -10.22
N GLY A 69 -19.51 22.59 -9.94
CA GLY A 69 -20.98 22.45 -9.87
C GLY A 69 -21.64 22.21 -11.22
N ALA A 70 -21.08 22.78 -12.29
CA ALA A 70 -21.59 22.63 -13.64
C ALA A 70 -21.40 21.21 -14.23
N TYR A 71 -20.35 20.49 -13.81
CA TYR A 71 -20.01 19.17 -14.36
C TYR A 71 -20.30 18.01 -13.40
N LYS A 72 -21.55 17.91 -12.96
CA LYS A 72 -22.01 16.87 -11.98
C LYS A 72 -21.78 15.45 -12.47
N SER A 73 -21.90 15.18 -13.76
CA SER A 73 -21.62 13.86 -14.34
C SER A 73 -20.14 13.45 -14.15
N ARG A 74 -19.21 14.39 -14.34
CA ARG A 74 -17.78 14.17 -14.05
C ARG A 74 -17.56 13.87 -12.57
N GLN A 75 -18.18 14.63 -11.68
CA GLN A 75 -18.06 14.40 -10.23
C GLN A 75 -18.58 13.01 -9.84
N LYS A 76 -19.69 12.58 -10.43
CA LYS A 76 -20.25 11.24 -10.23
C LYS A 76 -19.29 10.15 -10.74
N MET A 77 -18.69 10.34 -11.91
CA MET A 77 -17.73 9.40 -12.48
C MET A 77 -16.49 9.25 -11.57
N VAL A 78 -15.91 10.36 -11.11
CA VAL A 78 -14.75 10.32 -10.21
C VAL A 78 -15.12 9.68 -8.86
N TYR A 79 -16.26 10.05 -8.29
CA TYR A 79 -16.76 9.45 -7.07
C TYR A 79 -16.91 7.93 -7.18
N ASN A 80 -17.55 7.44 -8.25
CA ASN A 80 -17.72 6.01 -8.47
C ASN A 80 -16.39 5.29 -8.66
N ALA A 81 -15.45 5.88 -9.42
CA ALA A 81 -14.11 5.34 -9.58
C ALA A 81 -13.36 5.23 -8.25
N LEU A 82 -13.44 6.26 -7.41
CA LEU A 82 -12.83 6.26 -6.07
C LEU A 82 -13.50 5.24 -5.14
N LYS A 83 -14.83 5.11 -5.17
CA LYS A 83 -15.56 4.07 -4.39
C LYS A 83 -15.13 2.66 -4.79
N THR A 84 -15.04 2.39 -6.07
CA THR A 84 -14.57 1.09 -6.60
C THR A 84 -13.14 0.83 -6.18
N TYR A 85 -12.24 1.81 -6.33
CA TYR A 85 -10.84 1.72 -5.93
C TYR A 85 -10.71 1.41 -4.44
N ILE A 86 -11.45 2.14 -3.58
CA ILE A 86 -11.39 1.96 -2.12
C ILE A 86 -11.92 0.59 -1.72
N THR A 87 -13.06 0.17 -2.31
CA THR A 87 -13.64 -1.14 -2.02
C THR A 87 -12.64 -2.23 -2.38
N ASN A 88 -12.06 -2.17 -3.56
CA ASN A 88 -11.04 -3.12 -4.01
C ASN A 88 -9.76 -3.02 -3.16
N TYR A 89 -9.34 -1.83 -2.76
CA TYR A 89 -8.15 -1.64 -1.93
C TYR A 89 -8.35 -2.13 -0.49
N LYS A 90 -9.52 -1.90 0.11
CA LYS A 90 -9.85 -2.42 1.45
C LYS A 90 -9.97 -3.94 1.46
N VAL A 91 -10.62 -4.52 0.46
CA VAL A 91 -10.70 -5.97 0.28
C VAL A 91 -9.30 -6.54 0.05
N THR A 92 -8.52 -5.93 -0.85
CA THR A 92 -7.15 -6.38 -1.12
C THR A 92 -6.23 -6.24 0.08
N ALA A 93 -6.36 -5.24 0.94
CA ALA A 93 -5.51 -5.12 2.13
C ALA A 93 -5.76 -6.25 3.13
N ALA A 94 -7.02 -6.56 3.45
CA ALA A 94 -7.36 -7.66 4.33
C ALA A 94 -6.99 -9.02 3.72
N GLU A 95 -7.31 -9.24 2.45
CA GLU A 95 -6.95 -10.45 1.70
C GLU A 95 -5.44 -10.59 1.54
N ALA A 96 -4.72 -9.50 1.32
CA ALA A 96 -3.27 -9.50 1.21
C ALA A 96 -2.61 -9.92 2.53
N ILE A 97 -3.09 -9.42 3.68
CA ILE A 97 -2.62 -9.85 5.00
C ILE A 97 -2.87 -11.34 5.17
N GLN A 98 -4.07 -11.82 4.85
CA GLN A 98 -4.41 -13.24 4.95
C GLN A 98 -3.58 -14.10 3.98
N ALA A 99 -3.31 -13.61 2.77
CA ALA A 99 -2.45 -14.30 1.81
C ALA A 99 -1.02 -14.44 2.33
N ALA A 100 -0.43 -13.37 2.87
CA ALA A 100 0.90 -13.43 3.47
C ALA A 100 0.95 -14.37 4.67
N VAL A 101 -0.03 -14.30 5.57
CA VAL A 101 -0.14 -15.19 6.74
C VAL A 101 -0.33 -16.64 6.30
N LYS A 102 -1.14 -16.92 5.28
CA LYS A 102 -1.33 -18.26 4.73
C LYS A 102 -0.03 -18.85 4.19
N ILE A 103 0.74 -18.05 3.45
CA ILE A 103 2.06 -18.45 2.91
C ILE A 103 3.01 -18.77 4.07
N ALA A 104 3.10 -17.88 5.06
CA ALA A 104 3.97 -18.09 6.22
C ALA A 104 3.57 -19.36 7.02
N LYS A 105 2.28 -19.58 7.25
CA LYS A 105 1.76 -20.79 7.93
C LYS A 105 2.05 -22.07 7.14
N ALA A 106 2.03 -22.02 5.82
CA ALA A 106 2.36 -23.16 4.97
C ALA A 106 3.82 -23.62 5.14
N GLU A 107 4.70 -22.75 5.63
CA GLU A 107 6.10 -23.08 5.89
C GLU A 107 6.37 -23.69 7.28
N ILE A 108 5.38 -23.76 8.14
CA ILE A 108 5.55 -24.42 9.46
C ILE A 108 6.09 -25.85 9.26
N GLY A 109 7.16 -26.16 9.99
CA GLY A 109 7.89 -27.43 9.89
C GLY A 109 8.96 -27.46 8.80
N TYR A 110 9.22 -26.36 8.10
CA TYR A 110 10.36 -26.27 7.19
C TYR A 110 11.67 -26.17 8.00
N LEU A 111 12.58 -27.08 7.71
CA LEU A 111 13.92 -27.14 8.30
C LEU A 111 14.94 -26.66 7.27
N GLU A 112 15.87 -25.81 7.67
CA GLU A 112 17.00 -25.43 6.84
C GLU A 112 17.83 -26.66 6.43
N LYS A 113 18.62 -26.52 5.37
CA LYS A 113 19.33 -27.64 4.76
C LYS A 113 20.83 -27.56 5.01
N LYS A 114 21.47 -28.72 5.01
CA LYS A 114 22.93 -28.83 5.09
C LYS A 114 23.65 -28.50 3.77
N SER A 115 22.90 -28.40 2.66
CA SER A 115 23.43 -28.06 1.35
C SER A 115 22.31 -27.54 0.44
N ASN A 116 22.68 -27.11 -0.76
CA ASN A 116 21.75 -26.56 -1.76
C ASN A 116 20.84 -27.63 -2.44
N ALA A 117 20.69 -28.81 -1.81
CA ALA A 117 19.85 -29.91 -2.30
C ALA A 117 18.52 -29.96 -1.56
N ASN A 118 17.47 -30.43 -2.24
CA ASN A 118 16.13 -30.67 -1.66
C ASN A 118 15.50 -29.43 -1.01
N LEU A 119 15.78 -28.23 -1.46
CA LEU A 119 15.31 -26.96 -0.88
C LEU A 119 13.77 -26.85 -0.80
N ASN A 120 13.04 -27.54 -1.66
CA ASN A 120 11.57 -27.53 -1.63
C ASN A 120 10.97 -28.51 -0.61
N SER A 121 11.71 -29.51 -0.16
CA SER A 121 11.22 -30.43 0.87
C SER A 121 11.27 -29.75 2.25
N LYS A 122 10.27 -30.00 3.08
CA LYS A 122 10.28 -29.48 4.45
C LYS A 122 11.38 -30.12 5.31
N THR A 123 11.64 -31.40 5.16
CA THR A 123 12.48 -32.18 6.07
C THR A 123 13.70 -32.86 5.42
N ALA A 124 13.62 -33.20 4.13
CA ALA A 124 14.76 -33.84 3.45
C ALA A 124 15.98 -32.92 3.44
N ASN A 125 17.17 -33.52 3.60
CA ASN A 125 18.45 -32.82 3.67
C ASN A 125 18.52 -31.77 4.81
N ALA A 126 17.79 -31.96 5.89
CA ALA A 126 17.81 -31.06 7.04
C ALA A 126 19.23 -30.96 7.63
N GLY A 127 19.58 -29.78 8.13
CA GLY A 127 20.87 -29.49 8.73
C GLY A 127 20.90 -28.05 9.24
N THR A 128 22.09 -27.59 9.64
CA THR A 128 22.29 -26.28 10.30
C THR A 128 23.17 -25.33 9.45
N ALA A 129 23.16 -25.50 8.13
CA ALA A 129 24.04 -24.73 7.24
C ALA A 129 23.29 -23.59 6.51
N ASN A 130 22.10 -23.22 6.95
CA ASN A 130 21.31 -22.08 6.46
C ASN A 130 20.93 -22.13 4.96
N TYR A 131 21.07 -23.29 4.29
CA TYR A 131 20.56 -23.40 2.93
C TYR A 131 19.04 -23.45 2.94
N THR A 132 18.39 -22.53 2.20
CA THR A 132 16.94 -22.45 2.15
C THR A 132 16.43 -22.11 0.76
N LYS A 133 15.17 -22.51 0.49
CA LYS A 133 14.47 -22.02 -0.71
C LYS A 133 14.20 -20.51 -0.65
N TYR A 134 14.18 -19.92 0.53
CA TYR A 134 13.94 -18.49 0.70
C TYR A 134 15.06 -17.67 0.08
N TRP A 135 16.33 -18.01 0.39
CA TRP A 135 17.48 -17.41 -0.25
C TRP A 135 17.57 -17.73 -1.74
N ARG A 136 17.35 -19.00 -2.14
CA ARG A 136 17.35 -19.37 -3.54
C ARG A 136 16.41 -18.48 -4.37
N ASP A 137 15.20 -18.21 -3.88
CA ASP A 137 14.18 -17.48 -4.61
C ASP A 137 14.34 -15.95 -4.49
N ALA A 138 14.83 -15.44 -3.38
CA ALA A 138 14.95 -14.01 -3.12
C ALA A 138 16.29 -13.42 -3.59
N ASP A 139 17.37 -14.07 -3.20
CA ASP A 139 18.75 -13.68 -3.53
C ASP A 139 19.72 -14.87 -3.36
N PRO A 140 19.95 -15.67 -4.40
CA PRO A 140 20.81 -16.86 -4.34
C PRO A 140 22.24 -16.60 -3.90
N ALA A 141 22.76 -15.38 -4.06
CA ALA A 141 24.13 -15.03 -3.65
C ALA A 141 24.30 -15.06 -2.13
N ASN A 142 23.22 -14.96 -1.37
CA ASN A 142 23.22 -15.00 0.09
C ASN A 142 22.87 -16.40 0.67
N GLN A 143 22.86 -17.47 -0.14
CA GLN A 143 22.68 -18.83 0.38
C GLN A 143 23.68 -19.13 1.50
N ALA A 144 23.26 -19.98 2.44
CA ALA A 144 24.02 -20.31 3.64
C ALA A 144 24.19 -19.18 4.67
N SER A 145 23.50 -18.05 4.48
CA SER A 145 23.41 -16.97 5.49
C SER A 145 22.17 -17.10 6.37
N PRO A 146 22.13 -16.50 7.57
CA PRO A 146 20.93 -16.45 8.40
C PRO A 146 19.71 -15.96 7.63
N TRP A 147 18.61 -16.68 7.67
CA TRP A 147 17.49 -16.49 6.73
C TRP A 147 16.22 -15.88 7.35
N CYS A 148 16.23 -15.51 8.64
CA CYS A 148 15.02 -15.00 9.32
C CYS A 148 14.43 -13.76 8.64
N ALA A 149 15.26 -12.75 8.32
CA ALA A 149 14.80 -11.55 7.63
C ALA A 149 14.46 -11.82 6.16
N CYS A 150 15.23 -12.71 5.51
CA CYS A 150 14.97 -13.15 4.15
C CYS A 150 13.60 -13.85 4.04
N PHE A 151 13.23 -14.68 5.02
CA PHE A 151 11.93 -15.34 5.05
C PHE A 151 10.77 -14.36 4.95
N ILE A 152 10.81 -13.26 5.68
CA ILE A 152 9.78 -12.22 5.59
C ILE A 152 9.74 -11.61 4.19
N SER A 153 10.91 -11.27 3.63
CA SER A 153 11.00 -10.77 2.25
C SER A 153 10.41 -11.78 1.24
N TRP A 154 10.73 -13.05 1.41
CA TRP A 154 10.22 -14.14 0.57
C TRP A 154 8.69 -14.29 0.68
N VAL A 155 8.13 -14.22 1.88
CA VAL A 155 6.67 -14.27 2.11
C VAL A 155 5.97 -13.11 1.37
N PHE A 156 6.50 -11.90 1.49
CA PHE A 156 5.95 -10.74 0.78
C PHE A 156 6.09 -10.90 -0.74
N MET A 157 7.19 -11.44 -1.22
CA MET A 157 7.37 -11.73 -2.64
C MET A 157 6.35 -12.74 -3.17
N LYS A 158 6.09 -13.81 -2.42
CA LYS A 158 5.10 -14.83 -2.82
C LYS A 158 3.67 -14.29 -2.77
N ALA A 159 3.38 -13.39 -1.84
CA ALA A 159 2.05 -12.79 -1.70
C ALA A 159 1.76 -11.71 -2.77
N PHE A 160 2.74 -10.86 -3.10
CA PHE A 160 2.52 -9.61 -3.82
C PHE A 160 3.36 -9.46 -5.10
N GLY A 161 4.24 -10.40 -5.38
CA GLY A 161 5.29 -10.25 -6.40
C GLY A 161 6.45 -9.36 -5.94
N LYS A 162 7.64 -9.58 -6.51
CA LYS A 162 8.91 -8.93 -6.10
C LYS A 162 8.83 -7.41 -6.13
N ALA A 163 8.28 -6.84 -7.20
CA ALA A 163 8.21 -5.39 -7.38
C ALA A 163 7.36 -4.72 -6.27
N THR A 164 6.21 -5.29 -5.94
CA THR A 164 5.34 -4.79 -4.86
C THR A 164 5.97 -5.01 -3.49
N ALA A 165 6.55 -6.19 -3.25
CA ALA A 165 7.26 -6.48 -2.00
C ALA A 165 8.39 -5.49 -1.73
N THR A 166 9.20 -5.17 -2.74
CA THR A 166 10.28 -4.16 -2.63
C THR A 166 9.75 -2.78 -2.25
N LYS A 167 8.62 -2.36 -2.83
CA LYS A 167 7.97 -1.07 -2.49
C LYS A 167 7.46 -1.06 -1.04
N LEU A 168 6.79 -2.14 -0.61
CA LEU A 168 6.23 -2.26 0.73
C LEU A 168 7.33 -2.30 1.80
N LEU A 169 8.38 -3.07 1.55
CA LEU A 169 9.50 -3.25 2.46
C LEU A 169 10.53 -2.13 2.37
N LYS A 170 10.46 -1.25 1.34
CA LYS A 170 11.42 -0.17 1.05
C LYS A 170 12.87 -0.64 0.86
N HIS A 171 13.09 -1.94 0.79
CA HIS A 171 14.38 -2.60 0.63
C HIS A 171 14.18 -4.02 0.10
N TRP A 172 15.21 -4.60 -0.56
CA TRP A 172 15.13 -5.94 -1.10
C TRP A 172 16.47 -6.66 -1.21
N PRO A 173 16.53 -7.91 -0.75
CA PRO A 173 15.77 -8.46 0.36
C PRO A 173 16.34 -7.97 1.69
N TYR A 174 15.63 -8.18 2.79
CA TYR A 174 16.23 -7.95 4.10
C TYR A 174 17.17 -9.10 4.46
N ILE A 175 18.39 -8.74 4.88
CA ILE A 175 19.45 -9.65 5.30
C ILE A 175 19.55 -9.67 6.83
N TYR A 176 19.22 -8.57 7.48
CA TYR A 176 19.46 -8.34 8.89
C TYR A 176 18.17 -7.99 9.63
N VAL A 177 17.84 -8.77 10.68
CA VAL A 177 16.58 -8.63 11.42
C VAL A 177 16.38 -7.24 12.05
N PRO A 178 17.39 -6.61 12.71
CA PRO A 178 17.21 -5.28 13.27
C PRO A 178 16.85 -4.21 12.22
N THR A 179 17.39 -4.29 11.01
CA THR A 179 17.04 -3.38 9.92
C THR A 179 15.59 -3.58 9.48
N LEU A 180 15.15 -4.83 9.39
CA LEU A 180 13.75 -5.14 9.10
C LEU A 180 12.82 -4.68 10.22
N ALA A 181 13.18 -4.90 11.48
CA ALA A 181 12.41 -4.45 12.64
C ALA A 181 12.26 -2.92 12.65
N GLY A 182 13.31 -2.18 12.31
CA GLY A 182 13.30 -0.71 12.18
C GLY A 182 12.26 -0.20 11.18
N LEU A 183 11.98 -0.92 10.10
CA LEU A 183 10.90 -0.58 9.17
C LEU A 183 9.55 -0.54 9.89
N PHE A 184 9.22 -1.57 10.66
CA PHE A 184 7.92 -1.68 11.34
C PHE A 184 7.80 -0.71 12.51
N THR A 185 8.88 -0.47 13.26
CA THR A 185 8.90 0.50 14.36
C THR A 185 8.60 1.91 13.86
N ASN A 186 9.14 2.30 12.71
CA ASN A 186 8.91 3.61 12.10
C ASN A 186 7.49 3.77 11.51
N TYR A 187 6.78 2.67 11.23
CA TYR A 187 5.38 2.70 10.82
C TYR A 187 4.40 2.75 12.00
N ALA A 188 4.78 2.22 13.16
CA ALA A 188 3.92 2.15 14.33
C ALA A 188 3.82 3.48 15.12
N SER A 189 4.65 4.46 14.81
CA SER A 189 4.62 5.80 15.42
C SER A 189 4.24 6.84 14.36
N PRO A 190 2.94 7.14 14.15
CA PRO A 190 2.59 8.37 13.45
C PRO A 190 3.02 9.54 14.31
N LYS A 191 4.00 10.32 13.82
CA LYS A 191 4.31 11.65 14.36
C LYS A 191 3.24 12.63 13.93
#